data_ff33d5e502a3e7a3feb6a5d78ea0bdff
#
_entry.id   ff33d5e502a3e7a3feb6a5d78ea0bdff
#
_cell.length_a   1.000
_cell.length_b   1.000
_cell.length_c   1.000
_cell.angle_alpha   90.00
_cell.angle_beta   90.00
_cell.angle_gamma   90.00
#
_symmetry.space_group_name_H-M   'P 1'
#
loop_
_entity.id
_entity.type
_entity.pdbx_description
1 polymer ?
#
loop_
_entity_poly.entity_id
_entity_poly.type
_entity_poly.pdbx_seq_one_letter_code
_entity_poly.pdbx_strand_id
1 'polypeptide(L)'
;AFDNSAAGITLAGTLTLPAGEGPFPAVVLVTGSGAQNRDEELLGHKPFLVLADWLTRNGIAVLRYDDRGTAASEGDYASATLQDFASDAASALRWLAARPETAATGIIGHSEGGIIAYMLAGGGEAPDFIVSMAGPAVKGTEFMREQRRLITERMGLPESAFRQNEQMVEYMIEVTDRYPYDYVETHLDSLA
;
A
#
# COMPACT_ATOMS: atom_id res chain seq x y z
N ALA A 1 -1.95 17.62 -5.91
CA ALA A 1 -2.98 16.59 -6.12
C ALA A 1 -2.85 16.04 -7.55
N PHE A 2 -3.40 14.87 -7.78
CA PHE A 2 -3.47 14.22 -9.09
C PHE A 2 -4.76 13.38 -9.16
N ASP A 3 -5.22 13.11 -10.38
CA ASP A 3 -6.49 12.43 -10.60
C ASP A 3 -6.29 10.95 -10.89
N ASN A 4 -7.10 10.10 -10.25
CA ASN A 4 -7.39 8.76 -10.71
C ASN A 4 -8.69 8.80 -11.55
N SER A 5 -8.54 9.06 -12.85
CA SER A 5 -9.68 9.20 -13.77
C SER A 5 -10.50 7.92 -13.90
N ALA A 6 -9.92 6.74 -13.67
CA ALA A 6 -10.63 5.47 -13.73
C ALA A 6 -11.60 5.32 -12.55
N ALA A 7 -11.24 5.86 -11.37
CA ALA A 7 -12.09 5.87 -10.19
C ALA A 7 -12.92 7.15 -10.05
N GLY A 8 -12.64 8.19 -10.83
CA GLY A 8 -13.30 9.49 -10.74
C GLY A 8 -13.00 10.25 -9.44
N ILE A 9 -11.83 10.06 -8.89
CA ILE A 9 -11.41 10.71 -7.62
C ILE A 9 -10.10 11.48 -7.78
N THR A 10 -9.91 12.50 -6.94
CA THR A 10 -8.66 13.26 -6.81
C THR A 10 -7.92 12.83 -5.56
N LEU A 11 -6.64 12.50 -5.72
CA LEU A 11 -5.75 12.12 -4.62
C LEU A 11 -4.82 13.28 -4.25
N ALA A 12 -4.73 13.53 -2.95
CA ALA A 12 -3.88 14.59 -2.41
C ALA A 12 -2.48 14.04 -2.11
N GLY A 13 -1.46 14.76 -2.57
CA GLY A 13 -0.08 14.32 -2.36
C GLY A 13 0.89 15.50 -2.17
N THR A 14 2.10 15.16 -1.80
CA THR A 14 3.24 16.06 -1.70
C THR A 14 4.39 15.53 -2.55
N LEU A 15 4.81 16.30 -3.52
CA LEU A 15 6.04 16.05 -4.27
C LEU A 15 7.18 16.86 -3.65
N THR A 16 8.27 16.21 -3.30
CA THR A 16 9.53 16.84 -2.90
C THR A 16 10.56 16.65 -4.00
N LEU A 17 11.24 17.75 -4.36
CA LEU A 17 12.24 17.76 -5.42
C LEU A 17 13.62 18.04 -4.83
N PRO A 18 14.68 17.37 -5.31
CA PRO A 18 16.06 17.72 -4.97
C PRO A 18 16.40 19.17 -5.36
N ALA A 19 17.39 19.73 -4.71
CA ALA A 19 17.95 21.02 -5.13
C ALA A 19 18.75 20.86 -6.44
N GLY A 20 18.68 21.89 -7.31
CA GLY A 20 19.39 21.91 -8.59
C GLY A 20 18.48 21.70 -9.79
N GLU A 21 19.12 21.47 -10.93
CA GLU A 21 18.42 21.25 -12.21
C GLU A 21 18.23 19.74 -12.43
N GLY A 22 16.97 19.33 -12.71
CA GLY A 22 16.63 17.96 -13.07
C GLY A 22 17.01 17.62 -14.54
N PRO A 23 16.48 16.51 -15.10
CA PRO A 23 15.50 15.63 -14.46
C PRO A 23 16.12 14.67 -13.41
N PHE A 24 15.37 14.39 -12.35
CA PHE A 24 15.80 13.53 -11.26
C PHE A 24 15.16 12.12 -11.36
N PRO A 25 15.84 11.05 -10.92
CA PRO A 25 15.14 9.80 -10.62
C PRO A 25 14.06 10.08 -9.58
N ALA A 26 12.92 9.42 -9.71
CA ALA A 26 11.76 9.73 -8.89
C ALA A 26 11.07 8.45 -8.37
N VAL A 27 10.44 8.55 -7.22
CA VAL A 27 9.70 7.43 -6.63
C VAL A 27 8.33 7.88 -6.10
N VAL A 28 7.37 6.99 -6.20
CA VAL A 28 6.10 7.05 -5.46
C VAL A 28 6.26 6.19 -4.21
N LEU A 29 5.92 6.72 -3.04
CA LEU A 29 5.80 5.92 -1.82
C LEU A 29 4.37 5.42 -1.69
N VAL A 30 4.21 4.10 -1.55
CA VAL A 30 2.91 3.42 -1.43
C VAL A 30 2.83 2.77 -0.04
N THR A 31 1.83 3.16 0.72
CA THR A 31 1.62 2.81 2.12
C THR A 31 1.28 1.33 2.34
N GLY A 32 1.43 0.87 3.57
CA GLY A 32 0.94 -0.42 4.03
C GLY A 32 -0.57 -0.42 4.29
N SER A 33 -1.09 -1.57 4.72
CA SER A 33 -2.52 -1.75 4.99
C SER A 33 -3.05 -0.83 6.10
N GLY A 34 -4.30 -0.41 5.96
CA GLY A 34 -4.98 0.57 6.80
C GLY A 34 -5.08 1.93 6.12
N ALA A 35 -6.05 2.75 6.52
CA ALA A 35 -6.25 4.09 6.01
C ALA A 35 -5.09 5.01 6.45
N GLN A 36 -4.12 5.23 5.56
CA GLN A 36 -2.88 5.95 5.85
C GLN A 36 -2.86 7.34 5.20
N ASN A 37 -2.33 8.31 5.93
CA ASN A 37 -1.95 9.58 5.31
C ASN A 37 -0.60 9.43 4.57
N ARG A 38 -0.23 10.42 3.77
CA ARG A 38 1.00 10.44 2.96
C ARG A 38 2.31 10.26 3.73
N ASP A 39 2.29 10.42 5.04
CA ASP A 39 3.45 10.28 5.92
C ASP A 39 3.53 8.88 6.55
N GLU A 40 2.51 8.02 6.32
CA GLU A 40 2.33 6.72 6.96
C GLU A 40 2.41 6.87 8.49
N GLU A 41 1.67 7.83 9.02
CA GLU A 41 1.77 8.25 10.42
C GLU A 41 1.15 7.22 11.37
N LEU A 42 1.98 6.66 12.23
CA LEU A 42 1.57 5.70 13.24
C LEU A 42 2.26 6.00 14.57
N LEU A 43 1.49 6.09 15.66
CA LEU A 43 2.00 6.33 17.01
C LEU A 43 2.95 7.54 17.12
N GLY A 44 2.68 8.59 16.36
CA GLY A 44 3.50 9.82 16.33
C GLY A 44 4.77 9.72 15.47
N HIS A 45 5.03 8.58 14.82
CA HIS A 45 6.10 8.42 13.85
C HIS A 45 5.57 8.65 12.43
N LYS A 46 6.44 9.21 11.58
CA LYS A 46 6.14 9.57 10.17
C LYS A 46 7.22 8.99 9.24
N PRO A 47 7.26 7.65 9.08
CA PRO A 47 8.35 6.99 8.37
C PRO A 47 8.49 7.48 6.92
N PHE A 48 7.39 7.72 6.20
CA PHE A 48 7.44 8.21 4.83
C PHE A 48 7.91 9.66 4.73
N LEU A 49 7.62 10.50 5.72
CA LEU A 49 8.20 11.85 5.76
C LEU A 49 9.72 11.80 5.91
N VAL A 50 10.22 10.95 6.82
CA VAL A 50 11.66 10.78 7.06
C VAL A 50 12.36 10.21 5.82
N LEU A 51 11.77 9.18 5.22
CA LEU A 51 12.30 8.56 3.99
C LEU A 51 12.34 9.56 2.84
N ALA A 52 11.27 10.33 2.65
CA ALA A 52 11.20 11.34 1.60
C ALA A 52 12.23 12.47 1.79
N ASP A 53 12.42 12.96 3.01
CA ASP A 53 13.45 13.97 3.30
C ASP A 53 14.84 13.44 2.95
N TRP A 54 15.14 12.22 3.38
CA TRP A 54 16.45 11.61 3.10
C TRP A 54 16.69 11.39 1.60
N LEU A 55 15.73 10.79 0.90
CA LEU A 55 15.82 10.51 -0.54
C LEU A 55 15.96 11.81 -1.34
N THR A 56 15.16 12.84 -1.00
CA THR A 56 15.19 14.12 -1.70
C THR A 56 16.55 14.82 -1.53
N ARG A 57 17.14 14.80 -0.33
CA ARG A 57 18.49 15.33 -0.10
C ARG A 57 19.57 14.55 -0.84
N ASN A 58 19.30 13.30 -1.21
CA ASN A 58 20.23 12.46 -1.97
C ASN A 58 19.90 12.37 -3.46
N GLY A 59 19.16 13.34 -3.99
CA GLY A 59 18.98 13.50 -5.44
C GLY A 59 17.82 12.71 -6.04
N ILE A 60 16.87 12.24 -5.24
CA ILE A 60 15.69 11.47 -5.69
C ILE A 60 14.43 12.26 -5.40
N ALA A 61 13.62 12.56 -6.42
CA ALA A 61 12.31 13.16 -6.24
C ALA A 61 11.33 12.15 -5.62
N VAL A 62 10.47 12.61 -4.70
CA VAL A 62 9.57 11.72 -3.96
C VAL A 62 8.14 12.24 -3.96
N LEU A 63 7.23 11.45 -4.49
CA LEU A 63 5.79 11.65 -4.36
C LEU A 63 5.24 10.78 -3.23
N ARG A 64 4.57 11.41 -2.27
CA ARG A 64 3.79 10.77 -1.21
C ARG A 64 2.35 11.22 -1.36
N TYR A 65 1.39 10.34 -1.18
CA TYR A 65 -0.02 10.68 -1.28
C TYR A 65 -0.85 10.05 -0.15
N ASP A 66 -1.97 10.68 0.18
CA ASP A 66 -2.94 10.14 1.12
C ASP A 66 -3.76 9.05 0.42
N ASP A 67 -4.01 7.94 1.08
CA ASP A 67 -4.87 6.88 0.55
C ASP A 67 -6.27 7.43 0.24
N ARG A 68 -6.97 6.81 -0.72
CA ARG A 68 -8.36 7.18 -1.03
C ARG A 68 -9.22 7.21 0.23
N GLY A 69 -10.09 8.22 0.35
CA GLY A 69 -10.97 8.40 1.51
C GLY A 69 -10.25 8.76 2.81
N THR A 70 -8.94 9.11 2.76
CA THR A 70 -8.14 9.44 3.92
C THR A 70 -7.55 10.84 3.80
N ALA A 71 -7.46 11.54 4.93
CA ALA A 71 -6.91 12.88 5.07
C ALA A 71 -7.49 13.87 4.04
N ALA A 72 -6.77 14.23 2.96
CA ALA A 72 -7.20 15.17 1.95
C ALA A 72 -7.53 14.51 0.59
N SER A 73 -7.46 13.21 0.49
CA SER A 73 -7.84 12.45 -0.71
C SER A 73 -9.34 12.16 -0.74
N GLU A 74 -9.91 12.23 -1.94
CA GLU A 74 -11.28 11.82 -2.19
C GLU A 74 -11.42 10.29 -2.23
N GLY A 75 -12.67 9.81 -2.32
CA GLY A 75 -13.00 8.39 -2.42
C GLY A 75 -13.46 7.78 -1.09
N ASP A 76 -13.52 6.45 -1.05
CA ASP A 76 -13.89 5.69 0.13
C ASP A 76 -12.88 4.56 0.36
N TYR A 77 -12.24 4.59 1.52
CA TYR A 77 -11.28 3.55 1.91
C TYR A 77 -11.97 2.24 2.27
N ALA A 78 -13.11 2.32 2.96
CA ALA A 78 -13.76 1.15 3.56
C ALA A 78 -14.28 0.13 2.52
N SER A 79 -14.71 0.62 1.36
CA SER A 79 -15.19 -0.23 0.26
C SER A 79 -14.09 -0.56 -0.78
N ALA A 80 -12.87 -0.06 -0.59
CA ALA A 80 -11.80 -0.21 -1.57
C ALA A 80 -11.16 -1.60 -1.51
N THR A 81 -10.82 -2.10 -2.68
CA THR A 81 -10.08 -3.34 -2.87
C THR A 81 -8.59 -3.08 -3.14
N LEU A 82 -7.77 -4.12 -3.08
CA LEU A 82 -6.35 -4.03 -3.44
C LEU A 82 -6.15 -3.53 -4.89
N GLN A 83 -7.08 -3.87 -5.80
CA GLN A 83 -7.07 -3.39 -7.18
C GLN A 83 -7.34 -1.88 -7.27
N ASP A 84 -8.17 -1.36 -6.39
CA ASP A 84 -8.43 0.08 -6.30
C ASP A 84 -7.19 0.84 -5.83
N PHE A 85 -6.49 0.34 -4.82
CA PHE A 85 -5.21 0.92 -4.37
C PHE A 85 -4.12 0.80 -5.44
N ALA A 86 -4.08 -0.30 -6.19
CA ALA A 86 -3.18 -0.44 -7.32
C ALA A 86 -3.49 0.58 -8.43
N SER A 87 -4.77 0.88 -8.71
CA SER A 87 -5.20 1.93 -9.64
C SER A 87 -4.76 3.32 -9.19
N ASP A 88 -4.81 3.61 -7.89
CA ASP A 88 -4.34 4.87 -7.32
C ASP A 88 -2.83 5.02 -7.47
N ALA A 89 -2.09 3.98 -7.11
CA ALA A 89 -0.63 3.96 -7.25
C ALA A 89 -0.17 4.07 -8.73
N ALA A 90 -0.90 3.42 -9.66
CA ALA A 90 -0.65 3.57 -11.09
C ALA A 90 -0.90 5.02 -11.56
N SER A 91 -1.95 5.68 -11.05
CA SER A 91 -2.23 7.07 -11.37
C SER A 91 -1.17 8.01 -10.80
N ALA A 92 -0.69 7.75 -9.59
CA ALA A 92 0.44 8.48 -8.99
C ALA A 92 1.72 8.32 -9.84
N LEU A 93 2.02 7.10 -10.26
CA LEU A 93 3.19 6.79 -11.10
C LEU A 93 3.12 7.52 -12.45
N ARG A 94 1.98 7.42 -13.16
CA ARG A 94 1.76 8.13 -14.44
C ARG A 94 1.89 9.65 -14.27
N TRP A 95 1.29 10.20 -13.21
CA TRP A 95 1.38 11.63 -12.93
C TRP A 95 2.83 12.06 -12.68
N LEU A 96 3.59 11.25 -11.92
CA LEU A 96 5.00 11.52 -11.63
C LEU A 96 5.86 11.42 -12.90
N ALA A 97 5.67 10.38 -13.71
CA ALA A 97 6.40 10.14 -14.95
C ALA A 97 6.15 11.22 -16.04
N ALA A 98 4.98 11.87 -16.01
CA ALA A 98 4.66 12.95 -16.95
C ALA A 98 5.30 14.29 -16.59
N ARG A 99 6.01 14.40 -15.50
CA ARG A 99 6.61 15.66 -15.05
C ARG A 99 7.98 15.90 -15.71
N PRO A 100 8.24 17.14 -16.15
CA PRO A 100 9.54 17.45 -16.79
C PRO A 100 10.73 17.37 -15.82
N GLU A 101 10.48 17.44 -14.51
CA GLU A 101 11.50 17.35 -13.47
C GLU A 101 11.94 15.92 -13.17
N THR A 102 11.27 14.91 -13.74
CA THR A 102 11.53 13.49 -13.44
C THR A 102 12.10 12.74 -14.63
N ALA A 103 13.00 11.82 -14.34
CA ALA A 103 13.58 10.86 -15.29
C ALA A 103 12.98 9.45 -15.05
N ALA A 104 13.81 8.46 -14.70
CA ALA A 104 13.30 7.15 -14.31
C ALA A 104 12.37 7.22 -13.10
N THR A 105 11.24 6.53 -13.17
CA THR A 105 10.22 6.55 -12.11
C THR A 105 10.00 5.16 -11.52
N GLY A 106 10.05 5.06 -10.20
CA GLY A 106 9.87 3.81 -9.47
C GLY A 106 8.82 3.88 -8.38
N ILE A 107 8.62 2.75 -7.73
CA ILE A 107 7.75 2.61 -6.55
C ILE A 107 8.56 2.06 -5.39
N ILE A 108 8.39 2.67 -4.22
CA ILE A 108 8.79 2.10 -2.94
C ILE A 108 7.50 1.78 -2.19
N GLY A 109 7.19 0.49 -2.05
CA GLY A 109 5.98 0.02 -1.37
C GLY A 109 6.30 -0.61 -0.03
N HIS A 110 5.59 -0.21 1.03
CA HIS A 110 5.70 -0.80 2.35
C HIS A 110 4.58 -1.81 2.58
N SER A 111 4.91 -3.02 3.05
CA SER A 111 3.94 -4.05 3.40
C SER A 111 2.96 -4.32 2.22
N GLU A 112 1.67 -4.00 2.34
CA GLU A 112 0.67 -4.09 1.27
C GLU A 112 1.07 -3.26 0.03
N GLY A 113 1.69 -2.10 0.22
CA GLY A 113 2.25 -1.30 -0.87
C GLY A 113 3.32 -2.03 -1.67
N GLY A 114 4.04 -2.99 -1.04
CA GLY A 114 4.96 -3.89 -1.74
C GLY A 114 4.22 -4.86 -2.67
N ILE A 115 3.05 -5.36 -2.27
CA ILE A 115 2.19 -6.19 -3.13
C ILE A 115 1.70 -5.36 -4.33
N ILE A 116 1.26 -4.12 -4.07
CA ILE A 116 0.83 -3.18 -5.12
C ILE A 116 1.95 -2.93 -6.13
N ALA A 117 3.19 -2.72 -5.64
CA ALA A 117 4.36 -2.55 -6.52
C ALA A 117 4.59 -3.78 -7.42
N TYR A 118 4.46 -5.00 -6.90
CA TYR A 118 4.53 -6.22 -7.70
C TYR A 118 3.40 -6.33 -8.72
N MET A 119 2.17 -5.97 -8.35
CA MET A 119 1.02 -5.97 -9.26
C MET A 119 1.25 -5.04 -10.44
N LEU A 120 1.74 -3.82 -10.21
CA LEU A 120 2.02 -2.85 -11.26
C LEU A 120 3.19 -3.30 -12.15
N ALA A 121 4.25 -3.85 -11.57
CA ALA A 121 5.38 -4.37 -12.32
C ALA A 121 4.99 -5.54 -13.25
N GLY A 122 4.03 -6.38 -12.83
CA GLY A 122 3.50 -7.50 -13.63
C GLY A 122 2.35 -7.11 -14.59
N GLY A 123 1.69 -5.97 -14.37
CA GLY A 123 0.44 -5.60 -15.04
C GLY A 123 0.58 -4.72 -16.29
N GLY A 124 1.79 -4.38 -16.74
CA GLY A 124 2.04 -3.57 -17.95
C GLY A 124 2.08 -2.05 -17.71
N GLU A 125 1.76 -1.56 -16.53
CA GLU A 125 2.03 -0.19 -16.05
C GLU A 125 3.39 -0.16 -15.33
N ALA A 126 4.41 -0.74 -15.96
CA ALA A 126 5.64 -1.08 -15.28
C ALA A 126 6.41 0.18 -14.83
N PRO A 127 6.65 0.37 -13.53
CA PRO A 127 7.67 1.29 -13.05
C PRO A 127 9.05 0.85 -13.59
N ASP A 128 9.99 1.80 -13.76
CA ASP A 128 11.36 1.47 -14.17
C ASP A 128 12.07 0.60 -13.13
N PHE A 129 11.69 0.73 -11.86
CA PHE A 129 12.19 -0.10 -10.76
C PHE A 129 11.19 -0.13 -9.60
N ILE A 130 11.31 -1.15 -8.77
CA ILE A 130 10.54 -1.26 -7.52
C ILE A 130 11.46 -1.54 -6.34
N VAL A 131 11.07 -1.03 -5.17
CA VAL A 131 11.66 -1.39 -3.88
C VAL A 131 10.52 -1.87 -2.98
N SER A 132 10.61 -3.10 -2.51
CA SER A 132 9.65 -3.67 -1.58
C SER A 132 10.21 -3.66 -0.17
N MET A 133 9.57 -2.90 0.71
CA MET A 133 9.89 -2.81 2.13
C MET A 133 8.92 -3.71 2.89
N ALA A 134 9.38 -4.86 3.37
CA ALA A 134 8.56 -5.84 4.07
C ALA A 134 7.28 -6.29 3.30
N GLY A 135 7.27 -6.17 1.98
CA GLY A 135 6.17 -6.65 1.14
C GLY A 135 6.21 -8.17 1.00
N PRO A 136 5.10 -8.87 1.26
CA PRO A 136 5.06 -10.32 1.13
C PRO A 136 5.15 -10.74 -0.34
N ALA A 137 6.01 -11.73 -0.62
CA ALA A 137 6.20 -12.32 -1.94
C ALA A 137 5.71 -13.79 -2.00
N VAL A 138 4.78 -14.15 -1.13
CA VAL A 138 4.13 -15.45 -1.05
C VAL A 138 2.61 -15.28 -1.18
N LYS A 139 1.86 -16.39 -1.31
CA LYS A 139 0.40 -16.32 -1.36
C LYS A 139 -0.17 -15.65 -0.11
N GLY A 140 -1.22 -14.85 -0.26
CA GLY A 140 -1.85 -14.11 0.83
C GLY A 140 -2.25 -15.00 2.02
N THR A 141 -2.78 -16.18 1.76
CA THR A 141 -3.12 -17.16 2.80
C THR A 141 -1.91 -17.67 3.59
N GLU A 142 -0.80 -17.95 2.91
CA GLU A 142 0.46 -18.35 3.53
C GLU A 142 1.06 -17.20 4.36
N PHE A 143 1.05 -16.00 3.80
CA PHE A 143 1.50 -14.80 4.49
C PHE A 143 0.68 -14.55 5.77
N MET A 144 -0.65 -14.63 5.70
CA MET A 144 -1.52 -14.39 6.87
C MET A 144 -1.27 -15.39 8.00
N ARG A 145 -1.07 -16.67 7.68
CA ARG A 145 -0.72 -17.70 8.66
C ARG A 145 0.59 -17.37 9.37
N GLU A 146 1.63 -17.11 8.61
CA GLU A 146 2.97 -16.86 9.15
C GLU A 146 3.03 -15.55 9.93
N GLN A 147 2.43 -14.47 9.43
CA GLN A 147 2.36 -13.19 10.12
C GLN A 147 1.66 -13.33 11.48
N ARG A 148 0.51 -14.02 11.52
CA ARG A 148 -0.22 -14.27 12.77
C ARG A 148 0.60 -15.09 13.75
N ARG A 149 1.21 -16.15 13.27
CA ARG A 149 2.09 -16.99 14.10
C ARG A 149 3.19 -16.15 14.75
N LEU A 150 3.95 -15.39 13.97
CA LEU A 150 5.05 -14.56 14.44
C LEU A 150 4.60 -13.47 15.41
N ILE A 151 3.48 -12.80 15.15
CA ILE A 151 2.94 -11.77 16.04
C ILE A 151 2.55 -12.40 17.39
N THR A 152 1.82 -13.52 17.36
CA THR A 152 1.36 -14.20 18.57
C THR A 152 2.53 -14.66 19.44
N GLU A 153 3.55 -15.25 18.82
CA GLU A 153 4.79 -15.65 19.52
C GLU A 153 5.52 -14.44 20.15
N ARG A 154 5.64 -13.34 19.39
CA ARG A 154 6.30 -12.13 19.86
C ARG A 154 5.56 -11.45 21.03
N MET A 155 4.25 -11.51 21.03
CA MET A 155 3.41 -10.95 22.10
C MET A 155 3.43 -11.80 23.38
N GLY A 156 4.01 -12.99 23.34
CA GLY A 156 4.05 -13.89 24.50
C GLY A 156 2.67 -14.34 24.96
N LEU A 157 1.72 -14.42 24.04
CA LEU A 157 0.35 -14.85 24.36
C LEU A 157 0.32 -16.33 24.76
N PRO A 158 -0.63 -16.72 25.65
CA PRO A 158 -0.78 -18.10 26.04
C PRO A 158 -1.20 -18.97 24.85
N GLU A 159 -0.82 -20.26 24.89
CA GLU A 159 -1.08 -21.20 23.80
C GLU A 159 -2.58 -21.33 23.42
N SER A 160 -3.49 -21.09 24.37
CA SER A 160 -4.93 -21.06 24.10
C SER A 160 -5.32 -19.90 23.16
N ALA A 161 -4.74 -18.73 23.35
CA ALA A 161 -4.96 -17.57 22.47
C ALA A 161 -4.33 -17.81 21.09
N PHE A 162 -3.19 -18.48 21.04
CA PHE A 162 -2.57 -18.92 19.79
C PHE A 162 -3.52 -19.82 18.98
N ARG A 163 -4.04 -20.87 19.59
CA ARG A 163 -4.98 -21.80 18.93
C ARG A 163 -6.26 -21.12 18.46
N GLN A 164 -6.82 -20.20 19.25
CA GLN A 164 -8.01 -19.45 18.84
C GLN A 164 -7.74 -18.56 17.62
N ASN A 165 -6.60 -17.87 17.62
CA ASN A 165 -6.19 -17.04 16.49
C ASN A 165 -5.95 -17.88 15.22
N GLU A 166 -5.31 -19.04 15.37
CA GLU A 166 -5.06 -19.97 14.27
C GLU A 166 -6.36 -20.48 13.66
N GLN A 167 -7.30 -20.93 14.50
CA GLN A 167 -8.63 -21.37 14.06
C GLN A 167 -9.40 -20.26 13.35
N MET A 168 -9.33 -19.02 13.84
CA MET A 168 -9.99 -17.89 13.20
C MET A 168 -9.39 -17.61 11.81
N VAL A 169 -8.07 -17.62 11.67
CA VAL A 169 -7.41 -17.41 10.37
C VAL A 169 -7.76 -18.52 9.38
N GLU A 170 -7.71 -19.78 9.81
CA GLU A 170 -8.09 -20.89 8.93
C GLU A 170 -9.55 -20.80 8.50
N TYR A 171 -10.44 -20.42 9.41
CA TYR A 171 -11.84 -20.21 9.09
C TYR A 171 -12.04 -19.07 8.08
N MET A 172 -11.38 -17.92 8.28
CA MET A 172 -11.43 -16.81 7.31
C MET A 172 -10.92 -17.23 5.94
N ILE A 173 -9.82 -18.00 5.87
CA ILE A 173 -9.28 -18.53 4.62
C ILE A 173 -10.29 -19.46 3.96
N GLU A 174 -10.88 -20.40 4.71
CA GLU A 174 -11.89 -21.32 4.18
C GLU A 174 -13.11 -20.57 3.62
N VAL A 175 -13.60 -19.55 4.33
CA VAL A 175 -14.73 -18.74 3.90
C VAL A 175 -14.40 -17.99 2.61
N THR A 176 -13.24 -17.33 2.55
CA THR A 176 -12.82 -16.57 1.34
C THR A 176 -12.48 -17.46 0.15
N ASP A 177 -12.03 -18.68 0.35
CA ASP A 177 -11.82 -19.66 -0.72
C ASP A 177 -13.15 -20.26 -1.24
N ARG A 178 -14.16 -20.35 -0.36
CA ARG A 178 -15.45 -20.99 -0.66
C ARG A 178 -16.46 -20.05 -1.28
N TYR A 179 -16.47 -18.79 -0.90
CA TYR A 179 -17.49 -17.81 -1.29
C TYR A 179 -16.85 -16.61 -1.97
N PRO A 180 -17.52 -16.02 -3.01
CA PRO A 180 -17.12 -14.74 -3.57
C PRO A 180 -17.16 -13.61 -2.52
N TYR A 181 -16.35 -12.57 -2.71
CA TYR A 181 -16.22 -11.47 -1.77
C TYR A 181 -17.57 -10.79 -1.45
N ASP A 182 -18.36 -10.51 -2.46
CA ASP A 182 -19.69 -9.89 -2.34
C ASP A 182 -20.68 -10.75 -1.52
N TYR A 183 -20.56 -12.09 -1.62
CA TYR A 183 -21.32 -12.99 -0.78
C TYR A 183 -20.86 -12.91 0.68
N VAL A 184 -19.54 -12.91 0.93
CA VAL A 184 -18.99 -12.82 2.29
C VAL A 184 -19.41 -11.50 2.94
N GLU A 185 -19.28 -10.38 2.24
CA GLU A 185 -19.64 -9.06 2.74
C GLU A 185 -21.11 -8.96 3.17
N THR A 186 -22.02 -9.52 2.37
CA THR A 186 -23.47 -9.47 2.65
C THR A 186 -23.96 -10.50 3.66
N HIS A 187 -23.16 -11.50 4.01
CA HIS A 187 -23.55 -12.62 4.88
C HIS A 187 -22.63 -12.80 6.09
N LEU A 188 -21.83 -11.78 6.44
CA LEU A 188 -20.90 -11.84 7.59
C LEU A 188 -21.55 -12.36 8.87
N ASP A 189 -22.75 -11.87 9.20
CA ASP A 189 -23.48 -12.27 10.41
C ASP A 189 -23.94 -13.76 10.43
N SER A 190 -24.08 -14.37 9.25
CA SER A 190 -24.49 -15.77 9.11
C SER A 190 -23.32 -16.72 8.96
N LEU A 191 -22.14 -16.18 8.69
CA LEU A 191 -20.88 -16.93 8.56
C LEU A 191 -20.06 -16.90 9.86
N ALA A 192 -20.42 -16.04 10.81
CA ALA A 192 -19.82 -15.94 12.14
C ALA A 192 -20.48 -16.91 13.12
#